data_2d0118dca0a001974566313a1910e0d3
#
_entry.id   2d0118dca0a001974566313a1910e0d3
#
_cell.length_a   1.000
_cell.length_b   1.000
_cell.length_c   1.000
_cell.angle_alpha   90.00
_cell.angle_beta   90.00
_cell.angle_gamma   90.00
#
_symmetry.space_group_name_H-M   'P 1'
#
loop_
_entity.id
_entity.type
_entity.pdbx_description
1 polymer ?
#
loop_
_entity_poly.entity_id
_entity_poly.type
_entity_poly.pdbx_seq_one_letter_code
_entity_poly.pdbx_strand_id
1 'polypeptide(L)' 'MEKILFKLGFERLRKKGSHAFYFHPDGRTTTIPFHSGRDLPRPLLRDILKEINVSIADYNNLR' A
#
# COMPACT_ATOMS: atom_id res chain seq x y z
N MET A 1 -4.49 0.86 -4.77
CA MET A 1 -3.36 1.06 -3.81
C MET A 1 -2.00 0.68 -4.38
N GLU A 2 -1.90 -0.38 -5.12
CA GLU A 2 -0.61 -0.80 -5.68
C GLU A 2 0.04 0.29 -6.54
N LYS A 3 -0.75 0.95 -7.40
CA LYS A 3 -0.23 2.03 -8.24
C LYS A 3 0.37 3.15 -7.41
N ILE A 4 -0.26 3.47 -6.28
CA ILE A 4 0.22 4.51 -5.39
C ILE A 4 1.53 4.09 -4.73
N LEU A 5 1.63 2.85 -4.29
CA LEU A 5 2.87 2.33 -3.72
C LEU A 5 4.02 2.41 -4.72
N PHE A 6 3.78 2.06 -5.97
CA PHE A 6 4.81 2.17 -7.01
C PHE A 6 5.22 3.62 -7.25
N LYS A 7 4.27 4.55 -7.23
CA LYS A 7 4.57 5.99 -7.35
C LYS A 7 5.43 6.48 -6.22
N LEU A 8 5.27 5.91 -5.02
CA LEU A 8 6.05 6.27 -3.84
C LEU A 8 7.44 5.62 -3.81
N GLY A 9 7.71 4.71 -4.73
CA GLY A 9 8.98 4.00 -4.77
C GLY A 9 8.98 2.65 -4.11
N PHE A 10 7.82 2.15 -3.70
CA PHE A 10 7.72 0.79 -3.18
C PHE A 10 7.82 -0.23 -4.30
N GLU A 11 8.34 -1.40 -3.97
CA GLU A 11 8.42 -2.53 -4.87
C GLU A 11 7.68 -3.71 -4.27
N ARG A 12 7.05 -4.51 -5.12
CA ARG A 12 6.39 -5.72 -4.67
C ARG A 12 7.44 -6.80 -4.44
N LEU A 13 7.58 -7.23 -3.19
CA LEU A 13 8.54 -8.26 -2.83
C LEU A 13 8.05 -9.65 -3.22
N ARG A 14 6.80 -9.95 -2.84
CA ARG A 14 6.18 -11.24 -3.16
C ARG A 14 4.69 -11.17 -2.92
N LYS A 15 3.99 -12.17 -3.46
CA LYS A 15 2.56 -12.37 -3.21
C LYS A 15 2.37 -13.79 -2.69
N LYS A 16 1.69 -13.92 -1.57
CA LYS A 16 1.38 -15.22 -0.97
C LYS A 16 -0.11 -15.30 -0.68
N GLY A 17 -0.81 -16.23 -1.35
CA GLY A 17 -2.25 -16.31 -1.24
C GLY A 17 -2.91 -15.01 -1.66
N SER A 18 -3.74 -14.45 -0.79
CA SER A 18 -4.45 -13.19 -1.04
C SER A 18 -3.69 -11.97 -0.51
N HIS A 19 -2.42 -12.12 -0.10
CA HIS A 19 -1.64 -11.03 0.47
C HIS A 19 -0.44 -10.72 -0.41
N ALA A 20 -0.24 -9.43 -0.72
CA ALA A 20 0.93 -8.95 -1.43
C ALA A 20 1.82 -8.16 -0.47
N PHE A 21 3.12 -8.41 -0.52
CA PHE A 21 4.11 -7.78 0.37
C PHE A 21 4.91 -6.78 -0.42
N TYR A 22 5.06 -5.58 0.13
CA TYR A 22 5.75 -4.47 -0.52
C TYR A 22 6.84 -3.94 0.40
N PHE A 23 7.91 -3.40 -0.19
CA PHE A 23 8.97 -2.77 0.57
C PHE A 23 9.47 -1.51 -0.15
N HIS A 24 10.04 -0.61 0.64
CA HIS A 24 10.69 0.60 0.16
C HIS A 24 12.18 0.56 0.53
N PRO A 25 13.07 1.07 -0.34
CA PRO A 25 14.50 1.08 -0.03
C PRO A 25 14.86 1.77 1.29
N ASP A 26 14.00 2.66 1.79
CA ASP A 26 14.25 3.32 3.08
C ASP A 26 13.92 2.46 4.30
N GLY A 27 13.46 1.22 4.10
CA GLY A 27 13.16 0.28 5.17
C GLY A 27 11.69 0.12 5.49
N ARG A 28 10.80 0.91 4.88
CA ARG A 28 9.36 0.74 5.10
C ARG A 28 8.85 -0.51 4.41
N THR A 29 7.93 -1.21 5.06
CA THR A 29 7.28 -2.40 4.49
C THR A 29 5.80 -2.33 4.76
N THR A 30 5.00 -2.96 3.90
CA THR A 30 3.57 -3.09 4.12
C THR A 30 3.04 -4.34 3.44
N THR A 31 1.89 -4.80 3.93
CA THR A 31 1.18 -5.94 3.38
C THR A 31 -0.20 -5.48 2.97
N ILE A 32 -0.60 -5.77 1.73
CA ILE A 32 -1.91 -5.40 1.22
C ILE A 32 -2.70 -6.65 0.90
N PRO A 33 -3.90 -6.83 1.51
CA PRO A 33 -4.79 -7.91 1.11
C PRO A 33 -5.24 -7.69 -0.32
N PHE A 34 -5.17 -8.72 -1.12
CA PHE A 34 -5.57 -8.64 -2.52
C PHE A 34 -7.07 -8.85 -2.64
N HIS A 35 -7.80 -7.78 -2.90
CA HIS A 35 -9.23 -7.83 -3.19
C HIS A 35 -9.43 -7.60 -4.68
N SER A 36 -9.70 -8.65 -5.41
CA SER A 36 -9.87 -8.59 -6.86
C SER A 36 -10.91 -7.54 -7.25
N GLY A 37 -10.48 -6.47 -7.92
CA GLY A 37 -11.35 -5.46 -8.46
C GLY A 37 -12.10 -4.60 -7.45
N ARG A 38 -11.74 -4.62 -6.18
CA ARG A 38 -12.41 -3.83 -5.14
C ARG A 38 -11.47 -2.88 -4.44
N ASP A 39 -12.03 -1.73 -4.02
CA ASP A 39 -11.30 -0.79 -3.20
C ASP A 39 -11.11 -1.35 -1.79
N LEU A 40 -10.03 -0.93 -1.15
CA LEU A 40 -9.77 -1.30 0.23
C LEU A 40 -10.77 -0.60 1.17
N PRO A 41 -11.25 -1.29 2.21
CA PRO A 41 -12.05 -0.64 3.24
C PRO A 41 -11.26 0.52 3.88
N ARG A 42 -11.96 1.60 4.25
CA ARG A 42 -11.32 2.79 4.82
C ARG A 42 -10.46 2.50 6.05
N PRO A 43 -10.90 1.69 7.03
CA PRO A 43 -10.04 1.41 8.18
C PRO A 43 -8.75 0.74 7.78
N LEU A 44 -8.80 -0.21 6.85
CA LEU A 44 -7.60 -0.89 6.36
C LEU A 44 -6.70 0.07 5.59
N LEU A 45 -7.28 0.93 4.76
CA LEU A 45 -6.54 1.93 4.02
C LEU A 45 -5.78 2.87 4.98
N ARG A 46 -6.43 3.31 6.06
CA ARG A 46 -5.78 4.15 7.06
C ARG A 46 -4.61 3.44 7.73
N ASP A 47 -4.78 2.16 8.07
CA ASP A 47 -3.71 1.38 8.67
C ASP A 47 -2.50 1.26 7.74
N ILE A 48 -2.75 1.01 6.47
CA ILE A 48 -1.69 0.92 5.47
C ILE A 48 -0.97 2.27 5.35
N LEU A 49 -1.71 3.37 5.26
CA LEU A 49 -1.12 4.71 5.15
C LEU A 49 -0.26 5.04 6.37
N LYS A 50 -0.69 4.65 7.55
CA LYS A 50 0.12 4.81 8.77
C LYS A 50 1.41 4.00 8.67
N GLU A 51 1.31 2.78 8.22
CA GLU A 51 2.46 1.88 8.13
C GLU A 51 3.51 2.40 7.15
N ILE A 52 3.08 2.99 6.04
CA ILE A 52 3.99 3.56 5.06
C ILE A 52 4.30 5.03 5.31
N ASN A 53 3.77 5.59 6.40
CA ASN A 53 4.03 6.97 6.80
C ASN A 53 3.61 8.00 5.74
N VAL A 54 2.41 7.83 5.18
CA VAL A 54 1.84 8.72 4.18
C VAL A 54 0.55 9.31 4.72
N SER A 55 0.39 10.63 4.62
CA SER A 55 -0.83 11.29 5.06
C SER A 55 -1.98 11.05 4.08
N ILE A 56 -3.21 11.23 4.56
CA ILE A 56 -4.39 11.12 3.69
C ILE A 56 -4.35 12.18 2.59
N ALA A 57 -3.86 13.36 2.89
CA ALA A 57 -3.71 14.43 1.89
C ALA A 57 -2.75 14.01 0.78
N ASP A 58 -1.60 13.45 1.13
CA ASP A 58 -0.64 12.95 0.15
C ASP A 58 -1.23 11.82 -0.68
N TYR A 59 -1.94 10.91 -0.02
CA TYR A 59 -2.62 9.82 -0.71
C TYR A 59 -3.60 10.35 -1.76
N ASN A 60 -4.40 11.35 -1.40
CA ASN A 60 -5.36 11.94 -2.32
C ASN A 60 -4.69 12.62 -3.51
N ASN A 61 -3.51 13.20 -3.31
CA ASN A 61 -2.74 13.82 -4.38
C ASN A 61 -2.13 12.79 -5.34
N LEU A 62 -1.92 11.57 -4.87
CA LEU A 62 -1.32 10.49 -5.68
C LEU A 62 -2.35 9.68 -6.46
N ARG A 63 -3.60 9.81 -6.12
CA ARG A 63 -4.69 9.07 -6.78
C ARG A 63 -4.87 9.51 -8.23
#